data_a79d4769cce9b9c588c63801c84da5d9
#
_entry.id   a79d4769cce9b9c588c63801c84da5d9
#
_cell.length_a   1.000
_cell.length_b   1.000
_cell.length_c   1.000
_cell.angle_alpha   90.00
_cell.angle_beta   90.00
_cell.angle_gamma   90.00
#
_symmetry.space_group_name_H-M   'P 1'
#
loop_
_entity.id
_entity.type
_entity.pdbx_description
1 polymer ?
#
loop_
_entity_poly.entity_id
_entity_poly.type
_entity_poly.pdbx_seq_one_letter_code
_entity_poly.pdbx_strand_id
1 'polypeptide(L)'
;MRRMFGALAASVMLGALVIAPTARAADTDASRLAVAREMIAAWKAADWRKVGDLFAEDGVLRSMMIEPVTGRAAIYERIAALGKGAPDGVVLDVSHMGVIDGLVFLERTDRFVYNGHPGAVPVVGVLDIRDGKVREWREYYDRASLLRALGEAK
;
A
#
# COMPACT_ATOMS: atom_id res chain seq x y z
N MET A 1 15.23 82.11 9.27
CA MET A 1 15.48 80.77 9.82
C MET A 1 14.38 79.81 9.36
N ARG A 2 14.58 79.00 8.30
CA ARG A 2 13.64 78.01 7.81
C ARG A 2 14.27 76.62 8.00
N ARG A 3 13.68 75.82 8.84
CA ARG A 3 14.12 74.43 9.03
C ARG A 3 13.33 73.56 8.05
N MET A 4 14.06 72.94 7.15
CA MET A 4 13.54 71.89 6.25
C MET A 4 13.57 70.52 6.99
N PHE A 5 12.38 69.90 7.14
CA PHE A 5 12.27 68.49 7.59
C PHE A 5 12.28 67.63 6.35
N GLY A 6 13.32 66.79 6.20
CA GLY A 6 13.38 65.72 5.20
C GLY A 6 12.62 64.51 5.70
N ALA A 7 11.60 64.07 4.95
CA ALA A 7 10.90 62.83 5.19
C ALA A 7 11.69 61.65 4.54
N LEU A 8 12.10 60.71 5.36
CA LEU A 8 12.69 59.45 4.91
C LEU A 8 11.59 58.44 4.62
N ALA A 9 11.34 58.11 3.36
CA ALA A 9 10.41 57.07 2.97
C ALA A 9 11.16 55.70 3.01
N ALA A 10 10.77 54.83 3.96
CA ALA A 10 11.26 53.47 4.02
C ALA A 10 10.37 52.59 3.12
N SER A 11 10.94 52.13 1.97
CA SER A 11 10.30 51.13 1.11
C SER A 11 10.48 49.76 1.68
N VAL A 12 9.39 49.16 2.18
CA VAL A 12 9.35 47.75 2.57
C VAL A 12 9.13 46.90 1.31
N MET A 13 10.19 46.20 0.86
CA MET A 13 10.08 45.19 -0.19
C MET A 13 9.49 43.91 0.42
N LEU A 14 8.24 43.62 0.09
CA LEU A 14 7.54 42.40 0.44
C LEU A 14 7.99 41.33 -0.58
N GLY A 15 8.99 40.51 -0.21
CA GLY A 15 9.45 39.38 -1.01
C GLY A 15 8.38 38.29 -1.03
N ALA A 16 7.68 38.10 -2.14
CA ALA A 16 6.81 36.96 -2.34
C ALA A 16 7.65 35.69 -2.45
N LEU A 17 7.56 34.81 -1.45
CA LEU A 17 8.14 33.47 -1.49
C LEU A 17 7.34 32.62 -2.51
N VAL A 18 7.84 32.49 -3.72
CA VAL A 18 7.27 31.58 -4.73
C VAL A 18 7.64 30.17 -4.33
N ILE A 19 6.72 29.45 -3.70
CA ILE A 19 6.86 28.00 -3.47
C ILE A 19 6.60 27.33 -4.81
N ALA A 20 7.69 26.95 -5.50
CA ALA A 20 7.59 26.11 -6.70
C ALA A 20 6.94 24.76 -6.33
N PRO A 21 5.95 24.28 -7.11
CA PRO A 21 5.41 22.94 -6.88
C PRO A 21 6.54 21.94 -7.05
N THR A 22 6.81 21.15 -6.02
CA THR A 22 7.75 20.02 -6.11
C THR A 22 7.19 19.06 -7.15
N ALA A 23 7.88 18.94 -8.28
CA ALA A 23 7.54 17.97 -9.31
C ALA A 23 7.53 16.57 -8.64
N ARG A 24 6.36 15.94 -8.62
CA ARG A 24 6.19 14.57 -8.10
C ARG A 24 6.94 13.65 -9.03
N ALA A 25 7.80 12.80 -8.48
CA ALA A 25 8.54 11.83 -9.29
C ALA A 25 7.53 10.94 -10.03
N ALA A 26 7.72 10.79 -11.34
CA ALA A 26 6.84 9.92 -12.13
C ALA A 26 6.93 8.48 -11.63
N ASP A 27 5.80 7.79 -11.58
CA ASP A 27 5.76 6.36 -11.25
C ASP A 27 6.46 5.56 -12.35
N THR A 28 7.62 5.03 -12.02
CA THR A 28 8.36 4.11 -12.87
C THR A 28 8.06 2.67 -12.49
N ASP A 29 8.34 1.72 -13.36
CA ASP A 29 8.22 0.29 -13.04
C ASP A 29 9.08 -0.09 -11.84
N ALA A 30 10.27 0.50 -11.74
CA ALA A 30 11.17 0.30 -10.60
C ALA A 30 10.55 0.79 -9.27
N SER A 31 9.92 1.97 -9.26
CA SER A 31 9.25 2.50 -8.07
C SER A 31 8.04 1.67 -7.67
N ARG A 32 7.24 1.19 -8.63
CA ARG A 32 6.10 0.29 -8.38
C ARG A 32 6.57 -1.04 -7.78
N LEU A 33 7.60 -1.65 -8.36
CA LEU A 33 8.19 -2.89 -7.84
C LEU A 33 8.77 -2.70 -6.42
N ALA A 34 9.34 -1.54 -6.11
CA ALA A 34 9.83 -1.25 -4.76
C ALA A 34 8.69 -1.24 -3.72
N VAL A 35 7.57 -0.59 -4.01
CA VAL A 35 6.37 -0.60 -3.15
C VAL A 35 5.81 -2.02 -2.98
N ALA A 36 5.75 -2.80 -4.06
CA ALA A 36 5.28 -4.18 -3.99
C ALA A 36 6.19 -5.05 -3.09
N ARG A 37 7.52 -4.90 -3.18
CA ARG A 37 8.47 -5.59 -2.30
C ARG A 37 8.35 -5.16 -0.85
N GLU A 38 8.13 -3.89 -0.60
CA GLU A 38 7.89 -3.35 0.74
C GLU A 38 6.61 -3.94 1.36
N MET A 39 5.55 -4.06 0.56
CA MET A 39 4.30 -4.73 0.95
C MET A 39 4.54 -6.19 1.36
N ILE A 40 5.27 -6.96 0.55
CA ILE A 40 5.63 -8.36 0.83
C ILE A 40 6.41 -8.47 2.16
N ALA A 41 7.38 -7.58 2.36
CA ALA A 41 8.18 -7.55 3.59
C ALA A 41 7.32 -7.25 4.83
N ALA A 42 6.36 -6.33 4.72
CA ALA A 42 5.45 -5.97 5.81
C ALA A 42 4.53 -7.15 6.20
N TRP A 43 3.99 -7.88 5.23
CA TRP A 43 3.21 -9.11 5.48
C TRP A 43 4.02 -10.17 6.21
N LYS A 44 5.25 -10.43 5.76
CA LYS A 44 6.15 -11.39 6.40
C LYS A 44 6.52 -11.01 7.82
N ALA A 45 6.64 -9.71 8.09
CA ALA A 45 6.96 -9.18 9.41
C ALA A 45 5.75 -9.07 10.36
N ALA A 46 4.54 -9.45 9.92
CA ALA A 46 3.28 -9.20 10.62
C ALA A 46 3.07 -7.71 10.98
N ASP A 47 3.68 -6.80 10.20
CA ASP A 47 3.52 -5.36 10.39
C ASP A 47 2.25 -4.87 9.69
N TRP A 48 1.10 -5.18 10.29
CA TRP A 48 -0.22 -4.86 9.74
C TRP A 48 -0.46 -3.37 9.59
N ARG A 49 0.18 -2.55 10.44
CA ARG A 49 0.13 -1.09 10.32
C ARG A 49 0.81 -0.66 9.03
N LYS A 50 2.01 -1.14 8.78
CA LYS A 50 2.78 -0.85 7.57
C LYS A 50 2.04 -1.31 6.31
N VAL A 51 1.43 -2.51 6.35
CA VAL A 51 0.59 -3.01 5.24
C VAL A 51 -0.54 -2.01 4.94
N GLY A 52 -1.27 -1.56 5.96
CA GLY A 52 -2.31 -0.55 5.80
C GLY A 52 -1.78 0.78 5.25
N ASP A 53 -0.66 1.26 5.79
CA ASP A 53 -0.07 2.56 5.42
C ASP A 53 0.48 2.58 3.98
N LEU A 54 0.73 1.43 3.38
CA LEU A 54 1.11 1.32 1.96
C LEU A 54 -0.06 1.55 1.00
N PHE A 55 -1.31 1.43 1.46
CA PHE A 55 -2.47 1.79 0.63
C PHE A 55 -2.68 3.31 0.58
N ALA A 56 -3.27 3.78 -0.52
CA ALA A 56 -3.82 5.12 -0.62
C ALA A 56 -4.99 5.30 0.36
N GLU A 57 -5.35 6.53 0.72
CA GLU A 57 -6.47 6.78 1.65
C GLU A 57 -7.80 6.21 1.15
N ASP A 58 -8.03 6.30 -0.16
CA ASP A 58 -9.16 5.76 -0.90
C ASP A 58 -8.87 4.38 -1.54
N GLY A 59 -7.80 3.71 -1.10
CA GLY A 59 -7.36 2.44 -1.66
C GLY A 59 -8.40 1.33 -1.56
N VAL A 60 -8.27 0.32 -2.42
CA VAL A 60 -9.20 -0.81 -2.50
C VAL A 60 -8.43 -2.13 -2.38
N LEU A 61 -8.85 -2.98 -1.46
CA LEU A 61 -8.44 -4.38 -1.38
C LEU A 61 -9.58 -5.26 -1.90
N ARG A 62 -9.34 -5.94 -3.02
CA ARG A 62 -10.34 -6.75 -3.71
C ARG A 62 -9.90 -8.21 -3.79
N SER A 63 -10.43 -9.04 -2.92
CA SER A 63 -10.44 -10.48 -3.17
C SER A 63 -11.57 -10.77 -4.15
N MET A 64 -11.27 -11.34 -5.32
CA MET A 64 -12.24 -11.42 -6.43
C MET A 64 -13.50 -12.24 -6.10
N MET A 65 -13.46 -13.02 -5.02
CA MET A 65 -14.58 -13.89 -4.59
C MET A 65 -15.49 -13.26 -3.54
N ILE A 66 -15.18 -12.07 -3.04
CA ILE A 66 -15.94 -11.40 -1.98
C ILE A 66 -16.00 -9.89 -2.23
N GLU A 67 -16.88 -9.21 -1.49
CA GLU A 67 -17.00 -7.75 -1.57
C GLU A 67 -15.67 -7.05 -1.26
N PRO A 68 -15.31 -6.02 -2.03
CA PRO A 68 -14.09 -5.28 -1.81
C PRO A 68 -14.12 -4.48 -0.52
N VAL A 69 -12.96 -4.27 0.08
CA VAL A 69 -12.77 -3.36 1.20
C VAL A 69 -12.19 -2.06 0.68
N THR A 70 -12.86 -0.95 0.91
CA THR A 70 -12.48 0.37 0.41
C THR A 70 -12.07 1.29 1.57
N GLY A 71 -10.97 2.01 1.37
CA GLY A 71 -10.39 2.93 2.32
C GLY A 71 -9.32 2.31 3.22
N ARG A 72 -8.20 3.03 3.38
CA ARG A 72 -7.02 2.59 4.15
C ARG A 72 -7.38 2.09 5.54
N ALA A 73 -8.22 2.82 6.28
CA ALA A 73 -8.60 2.46 7.64
C ALA A 73 -9.35 1.12 7.67
N ALA A 74 -10.34 0.92 6.79
CA ALA A 74 -11.09 -0.33 6.70
C ALA A 74 -10.21 -1.50 6.24
N ILE A 75 -9.27 -1.25 5.32
CA ILE A 75 -8.28 -2.25 4.89
C ILE A 75 -7.39 -2.65 6.07
N TYR A 76 -6.86 -1.69 6.83
CA TYR A 76 -6.06 -1.97 8.02
C TYR A 76 -6.84 -2.84 9.03
N GLU A 77 -8.07 -2.45 9.38
CA GLU A 77 -8.92 -3.22 10.30
C GLU A 77 -9.15 -4.66 9.82
N ARG A 78 -9.42 -4.83 8.52
CA ARG A 78 -9.59 -6.16 7.89
C ARG A 78 -8.33 -7.01 8.01
N ILE A 79 -7.17 -6.43 7.68
CA ILE A 79 -5.88 -7.14 7.69
C ILE A 79 -5.45 -7.42 9.12
N ALA A 80 -5.59 -6.46 10.05
CA ALA A 80 -5.28 -6.66 11.46
C ALA A 80 -6.16 -7.75 12.10
N ALA A 81 -7.43 -7.85 11.69
CA ALA A 81 -8.31 -8.91 12.14
C ALA A 81 -7.84 -10.30 11.66
N LEU A 82 -7.44 -10.42 10.40
CA LEU A 82 -6.82 -11.64 9.87
C LEU A 82 -5.51 -11.97 10.59
N GLY A 83 -4.70 -10.96 10.86
CA GLY A 83 -3.42 -11.08 11.55
C GLY A 83 -3.51 -11.63 12.96
N LYS A 84 -4.65 -11.49 13.64
CA LYS A 84 -4.88 -12.14 14.96
C LYS A 84 -4.81 -13.67 14.86
N GLY A 85 -5.24 -14.25 13.74
CA GLY A 85 -5.14 -15.68 13.50
C GLY A 85 -3.76 -16.13 12.99
N ALA A 86 -2.95 -15.21 12.48
CA ALA A 86 -1.62 -15.47 11.93
C ALA A 86 -0.56 -14.55 12.58
N PRO A 87 -0.25 -14.73 13.88
CA PRO A 87 0.63 -13.82 14.61
C PRO A 87 2.07 -13.79 14.07
N ASP A 88 2.52 -14.88 13.46
CA ASP A 88 3.85 -14.98 12.86
C ASP A 88 3.92 -14.39 11.44
N GLY A 89 2.82 -13.77 10.98
CA GLY A 89 2.72 -13.17 9.66
C GLY A 89 2.34 -14.17 8.56
N VAL A 90 2.30 -13.65 7.34
CA VAL A 90 2.05 -14.44 6.12
C VAL A 90 3.24 -14.28 5.20
N VAL A 91 3.86 -15.39 4.82
CA VAL A 91 4.94 -15.39 3.82
C VAL A 91 4.32 -15.39 2.43
N LEU A 92 4.46 -14.28 1.74
CA LEU A 92 4.12 -14.15 0.33
C LEU A 92 5.30 -14.69 -0.49
N ASP A 93 5.32 -16.00 -0.74
CA ASP A 93 6.42 -16.72 -1.43
C ASP A 93 6.29 -16.49 -2.95
N VAL A 94 6.89 -15.39 -3.42
CA VAL A 94 6.76 -14.89 -4.80
C VAL A 94 7.67 -15.67 -5.73
N SER A 95 7.08 -16.35 -6.71
CA SER A 95 7.78 -17.02 -7.82
C SER A 95 8.06 -16.10 -9.00
N HIS A 96 7.10 -15.25 -9.34
CA HIS A 96 7.24 -14.31 -10.45
C HIS A 96 6.65 -12.95 -10.09
N MET A 97 7.36 -11.88 -10.46
CA MET A 97 6.90 -10.50 -10.30
C MET A 97 7.36 -9.66 -11.48
N GLY A 98 6.46 -8.88 -12.04
CA GLY A 98 6.76 -7.97 -13.14
C GLY A 98 5.73 -6.86 -13.28
N VAL A 99 6.02 -5.89 -14.14
CA VAL A 99 5.10 -4.82 -14.49
C VAL A 99 4.60 -5.04 -15.91
N ILE A 100 3.29 -5.02 -16.07
CA ILE A 100 2.60 -5.12 -17.38
C ILE A 100 1.60 -3.97 -17.43
N ASP A 101 1.72 -3.09 -18.42
CA ASP A 101 0.85 -1.92 -18.61
C ASP A 101 0.70 -1.04 -17.35
N GLY A 102 1.82 -0.88 -16.60
CA GLY A 102 1.86 -0.08 -15.39
C GLY A 102 1.27 -0.72 -14.14
N LEU A 103 0.81 -1.97 -14.21
CA LEU A 103 0.33 -2.76 -13.07
C LEU A 103 1.39 -3.77 -12.64
N VAL A 104 1.56 -3.96 -11.34
CA VAL A 104 2.44 -5.00 -10.81
C VAL A 104 1.68 -6.31 -10.70
N PHE A 105 2.18 -7.34 -11.38
CA PHE A 105 1.70 -8.71 -11.28
C PHE A 105 2.65 -9.53 -10.42
N LEU A 106 2.11 -10.30 -9.50
CA LEU A 106 2.90 -11.26 -8.72
C LEU A 106 2.17 -12.60 -8.61
N GLU A 107 2.84 -13.63 -9.09
CA GLU A 107 2.46 -15.02 -8.87
C GLU A 107 3.20 -15.52 -7.63
N ARG A 108 2.48 -16.11 -6.67
CA ARG A 108 3.02 -16.50 -5.38
C ARG A 108 2.25 -17.64 -4.73
N THR A 109 2.85 -18.19 -3.68
CA THR A 109 2.13 -19.04 -2.73
C THR A 109 2.12 -18.32 -1.38
N ASP A 110 0.94 -18.04 -0.86
CA ASP A 110 0.78 -17.51 0.50
C ASP A 110 0.90 -18.66 1.49
N ARG A 111 1.91 -18.59 2.38
CA ARG A 111 2.17 -19.59 3.43
C ARG A 111 1.93 -18.95 4.79
N PHE A 112 1.19 -19.64 5.64
CA PHE A 112 0.81 -19.11 6.95
C PHE A 112 0.57 -20.25 7.95
N VAL A 113 0.54 -19.89 9.22
CA VAL A 113 -0.09 -20.69 10.28
C VAL A 113 -1.26 -19.88 10.81
N TYR A 114 -2.48 -20.34 10.58
CA TYR A 114 -3.70 -19.65 11.02
C TYR A 114 -4.41 -20.45 12.10
N ASN A 115 -4.56 -19.85 13.30
CA ASN A 115 -5.12 -20.54 14.48
C ASN A 115 -4.49 -21.91 14.74
N GLY A 116 -3.16 -22.02 14.54
CA GLY A 116 -2.40 -23.27 14.71
C GLY A 116 -2.45 -24.23 13.51
N HIS A 117 -3.18 -23.90 12.44
CA HIS A 117 -3.26 -24.71 11.22
C HIS A 117 -2.30 -24.18 10.15
N PRO A 118 -1.29 -24.97 9.72
CA PRO A 118 -0.44 -24.59 8.61
C PRO A 118 -1.23 -24.63 7.29
N GLY A 119 -1.09 -23.57 6.48
CA GLY A 119 -1.77 -23.45 5.20
C GLY A 119 -0.86 -22.92 4.11
N ALA A 120 -1.21 -23.25 2.88
CA ALA A 120 -0.58 -22.72 1.67
C ALA A 120 -1.62 -22.57 0.57
N VAL A 121 -1.66 -21.39 -0.08
CA VAL A 121 -2.63 -21.10 -1.14
C VAL A 121 -1.92 -20.41 -2.29
N PRO A 122 -2.02 -20.91 -3.53
CA PRO A 122 -1.58 -20.23 -4.72
C PRO A 122 -2.43 -18.99 -4.98
N VAL A 123 -1.78 -17.86 -5.27
CA VAL A 123 -2.42 -16.56 -5.49
C VAL A 123 -1.73 -15.81 -6.62
N VAL A 124 -2.53 -15.14 -7.46
CA VAL A 124 -2.04 -14.07 -8.33
C VAL A 124 -2.56 -12.74 -7.81
N GLY A 125 -1.64 -11.86 -7.44
CA GLY A 125 -1.95 -10.49 -7.05
C GLY A 125 -1.71 -9.53 -8.20
N VAL A 126 -2.57 -8.52 -8.34
CA VAL A 126 -2.40 -7.42 -9.30
C VAL A 126 -2.55 -6.11 -8.54
N LEU A 127 -1.49 -5.29 -8.52
CA LEU A 127 -1.47 -4.01 -7.82
C LEU A 127 -1.43 -2.85 -8.80
N ASP A 128 -2.39 -1.92 -8.67
CA ASP A 128 -2.31 -0.57 -9.23
C ASP A 128 -1.60 0.31 -8.20
N ILE A 129 -0.37 0.72 -8.52
CA ILE A 129 0.46 1.54 -7.63
C ILE A 129 0.69 2.89 -8.31
N ARG A 130 0.31 3.96 -7.61
CA ARG A 130 0.50 5.34 -8.05
C ARG A 130 0.97 6.19 -6.88
N ASP A 131 1.90 7.10 -7.16
CA ASP A 131 2.41 8.03 -6.15
C ASP A 131 2.98 7.31 -4.91
N GLY A 132 3.61 6.16 -5.10
CA GLY A 132 4.17 5.35 -4.04
C GLY A 132 3.14 4.66 -3.13
N LYS A 133 1.86 4.59 -3.55
CA LYS A 133 0.77 3.98 -2.79
C LYS A 133 -0.02 2.99 -3.64
N VAL A 134 -0.49 1.92 -3.00
CA VAL A 134 -1.40 0.95 -3.61
C VAL A 134 -2.80 1.57 -3.69
N ARG A 135 -3.29 1.82 -4.90
CA ARG A 135 -4.64 2.32 -5.18
C ARG A 135 -5.64 1.17 -5.20
N GLU A 136 -5.25 0.06 -5.80
CA GLU A 136 -6.05 -1.15 -5.79
C GLU A 136 -5.12 -2.37 -5.73
N TRP A 137 -5.46 -3.35 -4.91
CA TRP A 137 -4.87 -4.67 -4.89
C TRP A 137 -5.96 -5.69 -5.17
N ARG A 138 -5.86 -6.40 -6.28
CA ARG A 138 -6.75 -7.49 -6.69
C ARG A 138 -6.09 -8.82 -6.41
N GLU A 139 -6.82 -9.72 -5.77
CA GLU A 139 -6.39 -11.04 -5.35
C GLU A 139 -7.17 -12.13 -6.07
N TYR A 140 -6.50 -12.99 -6.80
CA TYR A 140 -7.08 -14.11 -7.55
C TYR A 140 -6.58 -15.42 -6.95
N TYR A 141 -7.46 -16.17 -6.33
CA TYR A 141 -7.16 -17.46 -5.71
C TYR A 141 -8.41 -18.35 -5.66
N ASP A 142 -8.21 -19.67 -5.47
CA ASP A 142 -9.33 -20.58 -5.20
C ASP A 142 -9.79 -20.42 -3.74
N ARG A 143 -10.97 -19.85 -3.55
CA ARG A 143 -11.54 -19.63 -2.22
C ARG A 143 -11.77 -20.91 -1.44
N ALA A 144 -12.19 -21.99 -2.10
CA ALA A 144 -12.41 -23.26 -1.42
C ALA A 144 -11.09 -23.83 -0.89
N SER A 145 -9.99 -23.68 -1.65
CA SER A 145 -8.65 -24.05 -1.18
C SER A 145 -8.20 -23.19 0.00
N LEU A 146 -8.47 -21.88 -0.01
CA LEU A 146 -8.19 -21.01 1.13
C LEU A 146 -8.97 -21.46 2.38
N LEU A 147 -10.28 -21.67 2.29
CA LEU A 147 -11.10 -22.09 3.44
C LEU A 147 -10.62 -23.43 4.03
N ARG A 148 -10.25 -24.39 3.17
CA ARG A 148 -9.63 -25.65 3.63
C ARG A 148 -8.32 -25.41 4.38
N ALA A 149 -7.46 -24.55 3.84
CA ALA A 149 -6.17 -24.21 4.46
C ALA A 149 -6.32 -23.46 5.80
N LEU A 150 -7.42 -22.70 5.98
CA LEU A 150 -7.77 -22.04 7.24
C LEU A 150 -8.44 -22.99 8.27
N GLY A 151 -8.79 -24.24 7.87
CA GLY A 151 -9.56 -25.16 8.70
C GLY A 151 -11.06 -24.83 8.80
N GLU A 152 -11.57 -23.96 7.91
CA GLU A 152 -12.97 -23.48 7.91
C GLU A 152 -13.86 -24.24 6.93
N ALA A 153 -13.31 -25.12 6.09
CA ALA A 153 -14.11 -25.96 5.19
C ALA A 153 -14.64 -27.20 5.91
N LYS A 154 -15.95 -27.41 5.87
CA LYS A 154 -16.60 -28.66 6.22
C LYS A 154 -16.69 -29.58 5.01
#